data_5668a39dd7eb9945ed886df3528076e6
#
_entry.id   5668a39dd7eb9945ed886df3528076e6
#
_cell.length_a   1.000
_cell.length_b   1.000
_cell.length_c   1.000
_cell.angle_alpha   90.00
_cell.angle_beta   90.00
_cell.angle_gamma   90.00
#
_symmetry.space_group_name_H-M   'P 1'
#
loop_
_entity.id
_entity.type
_entity.pdbx_description
1 polymer ?
#
loop_
_entity_poly.entity_id
_entity_poly.type
_entity_poly.pdbx_seq_one_letter_code
_entity_poly.pdbx_strand_id
1 'polypeptide(L)'
;MTSAIAGNVISEIKSIVAQSRQQAYAAVNQAMVNAYWQIGKRIVEEEQQGKERANYGKQLLKQLSAALTEEFGKGFSVQNLYSFRQFYLTFPEIFSTPWRILTWSHYKYNDMQKESYNDQMTVVPL
;
A
#
# COMPACT_ATOMS: atom_id res chain seq x y z
N MET A 1 7.48 -32.86 -35.31
CA MET A 1 8.71 -32.06 -35.19
C MET A 1 8.38 -30.59 -34.94
N THR A 2 7.64 -29.99 -35.83
CA THR A 2 7.28 -28.58 -35.72
C THR A 2 6.52 -28.30 -34.43
N SER A 3 5.63 -29.21 -34.01
CA SER A 3 4.84 -29.00 -32.79
C SER A 3 5.67 -29.07 -31.51
N ALA A 4 6.75 -29.88 -31.51
CA ALA A 4 7.62 -29.96 -30.35
C ALA A 4 8.42 -28.65 -30.19
N ILE A 5 8.92 -28.09 -31.30
CA ILE A 5 9.62 -26.82 -31.29
C ILE A 5 8.68 -25.69 -30.87
N ALA A 6 7.47 -25.69 -31.43
CA ALA A 6 6.46 -24.71 -31.06
C ALA A 6 6.09 -24.81 -29.58
N GLY A 7 6.07 -26.03 -29.04
CA GLY A 7 5.77 -26.24 -27.63
C GLY A 7 6.79 -25.60 -26.70
N ASN A 8 8.09 -25.73 -27.03
CA ASN A 8 9.14 -25.10 -26.25
C ASN A 8 9.06 -23.57 -26.30
N VAL A 9 8.87 -23.03 -27.48
CA VAL A 9 8.74 -21.58 -27.64
C VAL A 9 7.54 -21.04 -26.88
N ILE A 10 6.42 -21.74 -26.98
CA ILE A 10 5.20 -21.34 -26.27
C ILE A 10 5.43 -21.35 -24.76
N SER A 11 6.05 -22.40 -24.25
CA SER A 11 6.33 -22.52 -22.81
C SER A 11 7.24 -21.39 -22.33
N GLU A 12 8.29 -21.10 -23.09
CA GLU A 12 9.22 -20.02 -22.72
C GLU A 12 8.54 -18.67 -22.73
N ILE A 13 7.73 -18.39 -23.73
CA ILE A 13 7.04 -17.11 -23.81
C ILE A 13 6.01 -16.97 -22.71
N LYS A 14 5.28 -18.03 -22.38
CA LYS A 14 4.35 -18.02 -21.26
C LYS A 14 5.05 -17.69 -19.96
N SER A 15 6.24 -18.26 -19.75
CA SER A 15 7.02 -17.98 -18.55
C SER A 15 7.46 -16.53 -18.48
N ILE A 16 7.92 -15.97 -19.60
CA ILE A 16 8.32 -14.56 -19.67
C ILE A 16 7.15 -13.66 -19.31
N VAL A 17 5.99 -13.92 -19.90
CA VAL A 17 4.80 -13.10 -19.64
C VAL A 17 4.39 -13.20 -18.17
N ALA A 18 4.37 -14.41 -17.60
CA ALA A 18 3.98 -14.61 -16.21
C ALA A 18 4.91 -13.87 -15.27
N GLN A 19 6.21 -13.96 -15.49
CA GLN A 19 7.20 -13.27 -14.66
C GLN A 19 7.06 -11.76 -14.77
N SER A 20 6.86 -11.25 -15.98
CA SER A 20 6.71 -9.82 -16.19
C SER A 20 5.49 -9.27 -15.48
N ARG A 21 4.38 -9.99 -15.53
CA ARG A 21 3.15 -9.58 -14.84
C ARG A 21 3.35 -9.58 -13.32
N GLN A 22 4.01 -10.59 -12.79
CA GLN A 22 4.30 -10.66 -11.36
C GLN A 22 5.14 -9.47 -10.91
N GLN A 23 6.17 -9.13 -11.68
CA GLN A 23 7.03 -8.00 -11.36
C GLN A 23 6.26 -6.68 -11.40
N ALA A 24 5.38 -6.54 -12.39
CA ALA A 24 4.57 -5.33 -12.52
C ALA A 24 3.62 -5.17 -11.33
N TYR A 25 2.95 -6.25 -10.93
CA TYR A 25 2.04 -6.22 -9.79
C TYR A 25 2.80 -5.88 -8.50
N ALA A 26 3.97 -6.47 -8.30
CA ALA A 26 4.76 -6.17 -7.11
C ALA A 26 5.19 -4.71 -7.06
N ALA A 27 5.60 -4.15 -8.18
CA ALA A 27 6.01 -2.75 -8.26
C ALA A 27 4.84 -1.81 -7.95
N VAL A 28 3.66 -2.11 -8.49
CA VAL A 28 2.45 -1.31 -8.22
C VAL A 28 2.09 -1.39 -6.74
N ASN A 29 2.13 -2.59 -6.16
CA ASN A 29 1.80 -2.76 -4.75
C ASN A 29 2.76 -1.98 -3.85
N GLN A 30 4.04 -1.97 -4.15
CA GLN A 30 5.01 -1.20 -3.38
C GLN A 30 4.74 0.29 -3.46
N ALA A 31 4.44 0.78 -4.67
CA ALA A 31 4.14 2.19 -4.86
C ALA A 31 2.87 2.59 -4.10
N MET A 32 1.85 1.75 -4.14
CA MET A 32 0.59 2.01 -3.44
C MET A 32 0.79 2.01 -1.93
N VAL A 33 1.51 1.03 -1.41
CA VAL A 33 1.75 0.94 0.03
C VAL A 33 2.55 2.14 0.52
N ASN A 34 3.57 2.55 -0.23
CA ASN A 34 4.34 3.74 0.10
C ASN A 34 3.46 5.00 0.10
N ALA A 35 2.57 5.11 -0.88
CA ALA A 35 1.63 6.23 -0.95
C ALA A 35 0.70 6.26 0.27
N TYR A 36 0.16 5.12 0.66
CA TYR A 36 -0.71 5.02 1.84
C TYR A 36 0.02 5.45 3.11
N TRP A 37 1.27 5.02 3.24
CA TRP A 37 2.09 5.42 4.38
C TRP A 37 2.33 6.94 4.40
N GLN A 38 2.63 7.52 3.24
CA GLN A 38 2.86 8.96 3.14
C GLN A 38 1.58 9.74 3.45
N ILE A 39 0.44 9.28 2.97
CA ILE A 39 -0.84 9.88 3.28
C ILE A 39 -1.08 9.84 4.79
N GLY A 40 -0.85 8.68 5.40
CA GLY A 40 -1.01 8.53 6.83
C GLY A 40 -0.10 9.47 7.61
N LYS A 41 1.14 9.58 7.20
CA LYS A 41 2.10 10.49 7.83
C LYS A 41 1.60 11.93 7.77
N ARG A 42 1.14 12.36 6.60
CA ARG A 42 0.69 13.74 6.44
C ARG A 42 -0.57 14.01 7.27
N ILE A 43 -1.45 13.05 7.37
CA ILE A 43 -2.64 13.17 8.21
C ILE A 43 -2.25 13.38 9.67
N VAL A 44 -1.32 12.56 10.18
CA VAL A 44 -0.88 12.66 11.56
C VAL A 44 -0.22 14.01 11.83
N GLU A 45 0.61 14.46 10.91
CA GLU A 45 1.27 15.76 11.05
C GLU A 45 0.25 16.91 11.12
N GLU A 46 -0.77 16.82 10.29
CA GLU A 46 -1.82 17.85 10.29
C GLU A 46 -2.65 17.81 11.56
N GLU A 47 -2.96 16.62 12.05
CA GLU A 47 -3.70 16.46 13.30
C GLU A 47 -2.93 17.08 14.47
N GLN A 48 -1.63 16.92 14.50
CA GLN A 48 -0.81 17.47 15.58
C GLN A 48 -0.84 19.00 15.58
N GLN A 49 -0.94 19.60 14.43
CA GLN A 49 -1.05 21.06 14.33
C GLN A 49 -2.41 21.56 14.81
N GLY A 50 -3.45 20.76 14.64
CA GLY A 50 -4.80 21.13 15.03
C GLY A 50 -5.28 20.46 16.31
N LYS A 51 -4.39 19.90 17.10
CA LYS A 51 -4.77 19.06 18.26
C LYS A 51 -5.57 19.80 19.33
N GLU A 52 -5.48 21.10 19.39
CA GLU A 52 -6.22 21.90 20.37
C GLU A 52 -7.67 22.13 19.98
N ARG A 53 -8.04 21.78 18.77
CA ARG A 53 -9.42 21.93 18.30
C ARG A 53 -10.17 20.63 18.48
N ALA A 54 -11.28 20.67 19.21
CA ALA A 54 -12.13 19.50 19.39
C ALA A 54 -12.60 18.99 18.02
N ASN A 55 -12.51 17.69 17.85
CA ASN A 55 -12.99 17.01 16.63
C ASN A 55 -12.23 17.37 15.33
N TYR A 56 -11.09 18.04 15.45
CA TYR A 56 -10.33 18.43 14.26
C TYR A 56 -9.97 17.22 13.39
N GLY A 57 -9.51 16.15 14.01
CA GLY A 57 -9.12 14.95 13.28
C GLY A 57 -10.27 14.34 12.50
N LYS A 58 -11.47 14.28 13.11
CA LYS A 58 -12.66 13.75 12.43
C LYS A 58 -13.06 14.62 11.26
N GLN A 59 -13.04 15.93 11.44
CA GLN A 59 -13.35 16.87 10.37
C GLN A 59 -12.36 16.75 9.23
N LEU A 60 -11.08 16.64 9.55
CA LEU A 60 -10.03 16.50 8.57
C LEU A 60 -10.24 15.27 7.70
N LEU A 61 -10.51 14.11 8.31
CA LEU A 61 -10.73 12.89 7.56
C LEU A 61 -11.96 12.99 6.66
N LYS A 62 -13.03 13.62 7.13
CA LYS A 62 -14.24 13.80 6.33
C LYS A 62 -13.98 14.69 5.11
N GLN A 63 -13.28 15.79 5.31
CA GLN A 63 -12.96 16.72 4.24
C GLN A 63 -12.03 16.08 3.22
N LEU A 64 -11.02 15.37 3.70
CA LEU A 64 -10.10 14.67 2.80
C LEU A 64 -10.82 13.59 2.01
N SER A 65 -11.68 12.82 2.66
CA SER A 65 -12.43 11.78 1.97
C SER A 65 -13.29 12.34 0.85
N ALA A 66 -13.99 13.44 1.11
CA ALA A 66 -14.83 14.07 0.10
C ALA A 66 -14.00 14.58 -1.08
N ALA A 67 -12.92 15.29 -0.80
CA ALA A 67 -12.09 15.88 -1.85
C ALA A 67 -11.38 14.81 -2.68
N LEU A 68 -10.82 13.80 -2.04
CA LEU A 68 -10.08 12.76 -2.73
C LEU A 68 -11.01 11.84 -3.52
N THR A 69 -12.19 11.56 -2.99
CA THR A 69 -13.17 10.74 -3.69
C THR A 69 -13.67 11.46 -4.94
N GLU A 70 -13.88 12.77 -4.84
CA GLU A 70 -14.32 13.55 -6.00
C GLU A 70 -13.29 13.52 -7.13
N GLU A 71 -12.01 13.61 -6.80
CA GLU A 71 -10.97 13.68 -7.83
C GLU A 71 -10.50 12.30 -8.30
N PHE A 72 -10.36 11.35 -7.40
CA PHE A 72 -9.71 10.08 -7.71
C PHE A 72 -10.64 8.88 -7.64
N GLY A 73 -11.87 9.06 -7.16
CA GLY A 73 -12.82 7.96 -7.06
C GLY A 73 -12.65 7.13 -5.80
N LYS A 74 -12.95 5.86 -5.91
CA LYS A 74 -12.98 4.94 -4.76
C LYS A 74 -11.60 4.76 -4.13
N GLY A 75 -11.61 4.38 -2.86
CA GLY A 75 -10.37 4.07 -2.16
C GLY A 75 -9.99 5.06 -1.07
N PHE A 76 -10.73 6.17 -0.96
CA PHE A 76 -10.41 7.24 -0.02
C PHE A 76 -11.55 7.52 0.96
N SER A 77 -12.25 6.47 1.39
CA SER A 77 -13.25 6.60 2.44
C SER A 77 -12.60 7.04 3.74
N VAL A 78 -13.40 7.58 4.66
CA VAL A 78 -12.92 7.94 5.99
C VAL A 78 -12.24 6.75 6.66
N GLN A 79 -12.82 5.56 6.51
CA GLN A 79 -12.25 4.36 7.09
C GLN A 79 -10.89 4.03 6.49
N ASN A 80 -10.75 4.14 5.18
CA ASN A 80 -9.46 3.89 4.53
C ASN A 80 -8.41 4.91 4.93
N LEU A 81 -8.78 6.18 5.01
CA LEU A 81 -7.86 7.21 5.46
C LEU A 81 -7.42 6.97 6.90
N TYR A 82 -8.34 6.53 7.74
CA TYR A 82 -8.01 6.14 9.10
C TYR A 82 -7.02 4.97 9.11
N SER A 83 -7.21 4.00 8.23
CA SER A 83 -6.29 2.87 8.11
C SER A 83 -4.90 3.31 7.69
N PHE A 84 -4.79 4.26 6.77
CA PHE A 84 -3.49 4.80 6.37
C PHE A 84 -2.81 5.50 7.53
N ARG A 85 -3.57 6.26 8.31
CA ARG A 85 -3.09 6.91 9.52
C ARG A 85 -2.53 5.90 10.50
N GLN A 86 -3.28 4.83 10.77
CA GLN A 86 -2.85 3.77 11.68
C GLN A 86 -1.63 3.04 11.16
N PHE A 87 -1.54 2.84 9.85
CA PHE A 87 -0.38 2.21 9.25
C PHE A 87 0.89 3.03 9.55
N TYR A 88 0.84 4.32 9.33
CA TYR A 88 1.98 5.17 9.65
C TYR A 88 2.33 5.13 11.14
N LEU A 89 1.31 5.22 12.01
CA LEU A 89 1.55 5.23 13.46
C LEU A 89 2.17 3.91 13.95
N THR A 90 1.79 2.80 13.32
CA THR A 90 2.33 1.49 13.69
C THR A 90 3.77 1.33 13.18
N PHE A 91 4.08 1.86 12.01
CA PHE A 91 5.38 1.66 11.36
C PHE A 91 5.97 2.99 10.91
N PRO A 92 6.30 3.89 11.85
CA PRO A 92 6.64 5.27 11.48
C PRO A 92 7.96 5.41 10.71
N GLU A 93 8.80 4.39 10.67
CA GLU A 93 10.09 4.49 10.05
C GLU A 93 10.29 3.55 8.86
N ILE A 94 9.26 2.82 8.47
CA ILE A 94 9.43 1.77 7.48
C ILE A 94 9.86 2.31 6.11
N PHE A 95 9.47 3.54 5.77
CA PHE A 95 9.83 4.17 4.49
C PHE A 95 10.73 5.38 4.67
N SER A 96 11.39 5.51 5.80
CA SER A 96 12.25 6.65 6.08
C SER A 96 13.72 6.42 5.71
N THR A 97 14.07 5.22 5.25
CA THR A 97 15.43 4.86 4.89
C THR A 97 15.57 4.61 3.40
N PRO A 98 16.78 4.73 2.83
CA PRO A 98 16.97 4.48 1.40
C PRO A 98 16.64 3.05 0.95
N TRP A 99 16.74 2.08 1.86
CA TRP A 99 16.45 0.68 1.54
C TRP A 99 15.03 0.26 1.94
N ARG A 100 14.15 1.23 2.08
CA ARG A 100 12.78 1.00 2.54
C ARG A 100 11.99 -0.01 1.69
N ILE A 101 12.25 -0.07 0.40
CA ILE A 101 11.54 -1.00 -0.48
C ILE A 101 11.90 -2.44 -0.14
N LEU A 102 13.19 -2.72 0.05
CA LEU A 102 13.65 -4.03 0.47
C LEU A 102 13.12 -4.37 1.85
N THR A 103 13.15 -3.38 2.74
CA THR A 103 12.64 -3.55 4.09
C THR A 103 11.17 -3.94 4.07
N TRP A 104 10.37 -3.30 3.23
CA TRP A 104 8.95 -3.63 3.12
C TRP A 104 8.75 -5.05 2.63
N SER A 105 9.48 -5.47 1.59
CA SER A 105 9.37 -6.81 1.05
C SER A 105 9.74 -7.86 2.09
N HIS A 106 10.82 -7.62 2.81
CA HIS A 106 11.27 -8.51 3.87
C HIS A 106 10.25 -8.59 5.00
N TYR A 107 9.73 -7.46 5.40
CA TYR A 107 8.72 -7.35 6.43
C TYR A 107 7.47 -8.14 6.05
N LYS A 108 6.99 -7.93 4.82
CA LYS A 108 5.79 -8.61 4.34
C LYS A 108 5.97 -10.13 4.35
N TYR A 109 7.15 -10.60 3.96
CA TYR A 109 7.44 -12.03 3.98
C TYR A 109 7.41 -12.57 5.39
N ASN A 110 8.08 -11.93 6.32
CA ASN A 110 8.12 -12.37 7.70
C ASN A 110 6.75 -12.33 8.37
N ASP A 111 5.96 -11.36 8.02
CA ASP A 111 4.69 -11.12 8.68
C ASP A 111 3.56 -11.99 8.16
N MET A 112 3.72 -12.54 6.99
CA MET A 112 2.77 -13.54 6.51
C MET A 112 2.77 -14.77 7.42
N GLN A 113 3.77 -14.91 8.27
CA GLN A 113 3.86 -16.00 9.23
C GLN A 113 3.33 -15.62 10.61
N LYS A 114 2.94 -14.36 10.81
CA LYS A 114 2.41 -13.88 12.08
C LYS A 114 0.97 -13.41 11.88
N GLU A 115 0.04 -14.10 12.55
CA GLU A 115 -1.38 -13.80 12.39
C GLU A 115 -1.74 -12.35 12.68
N SER A 116 -1.23 -11.81 13.79
CA SER A 116 -1.53 -10.44 14.17
C SER A 116 -1.11 -9.46 13.09
N TYR A 117 -0.11 -9.82 12.32
CA TYR A 117 0.40 -8.98 11.28
C TYR A 117 -0.45 -9.05 10.02
N ASN A 118 -0.92 -10.23 9.67
CA ASN A 118 -1.84 -10.39 8.55
C ASN A 118 -3.07 -9.52 8.71
N ASP A 119 -3.58 -9.43 9.93
CA ASP A 119 -4.72 -8.59 10.23
C ASP A 119 -4.44 -7.14 9.92
N GLN A 120 -3.25 -6.67 10.27
CA GLN A 120 -2.86 -5.29 9.98
C GLN A 120 -2.72 -5.04 8.49
N MET A 121 -2.20 -6.01 7.75
CA MET A 121 -2.04 -5.87 6.31
C MET A 121 -3.37 -5.82 5.57
N THR A 122 -4.38 -6.50 6.09
CA THR A 122 -5.70 -6.48 5.48
C THR A 122 -6.41 -5.13 5.65
N VAL A 123 -5.94 -4.31 6.59
CA VAL A 123 -6.50 -2.98 6.80
C VAL A 123 -6.09 -2.02 5.70
N VAL A 124 -4.95 -2.24 5.06
CA VAL A 124 -4.46 -1.38 3.99
C VAL A 124 -5.05 -1.84 2.67
N PRO A 125 -5.90 -1.05 2.03
CA PRO A 125 -6.52 -1.44 0.76
C PRO A 125 -5.51 -1.47 -0.37
N LEU A 126 -5.66 -2.45 -1.22
CA LEU A 126 -4.79 -2.60 -2.40
C LEU A 126 -5.60 -2.67 -3.66
#